data_4fd6b5e27e551c6450f2ca2b555007e3
#
_entry.id   4fd6b5e27e551c6450f2ca2b555007e3
#
_cell.length_a   1.000
_cell.length_b   1.000
_cell.length_c   1.000
_cell.angle_alpha   90.00
_cell.angle_beta   90.00
_cell.angle_gamma   90.00
#
_symmetry.space_group_name_H-M   'P 1'
#
loop_
_entity.id
_entity.type
_entity.pdbx_description
1 polymer ?
#
loop_
_entity_poly.entity_id
_entity_poly.type
_entity_poly.pdbx_seq_one_letter_code
_entity_poly.pdbx_strand_id
1 'polypeptide(L)'
;MIKVMPEKRTKAAKPAETDQAAEQPAPKKIGRPTKYNEQIAAEIWTRIVKGESLRSVCRDEKMPNIDTIYVWIGKHPLFAEQYARARDEQADTLADEIQALSDEPPPMVLGKFGEVIDTGWLQWQKQRIDARKWVASKLKPKKYGDRVSLAGDAENPLQTSVQVEASELFSSILQNMELKKQTND
;
A
#
# COMPACT_ATOMS: atom_id res chain seq x y z
N MET A 1 -31.34 -76.46 -50.69
CA MET A 1 -30.71 -76.59 -49.39
C MET A 1 -29.21 -76.46 -49.58
N ILE A 2 -28.66 -75.28 -49.43
CA ILE A 2 -27.23 -75.07 -49.61
C ILE A 2 -26.69 -74.65 -48.23
N LYS A 3 -25.81 -75.44 -47.68
CA LYS A 3 -25.20 -75.36 -46.39
C LYS A 3 -23.93 -74.53 -46.54
N VAL A 4 -23.94 -73.30 -46.01
CA VAL A 4 -22.77 -72.41 -45.99
C VAL A 4 -21.97 -72.71 -44.73
N MET A 5 -20.70 -73.05 -44.90
CA MET A 5 -19.74 -73.23 -43.81
C MET A 5 -19.13 -71.86 -43.36
N PRO A 6 -18.78 -71.68 -42.10
CA PRO A 6 -18.20 -70.47 -41.65
C PRO A 6 -16.68 -70.40 -41.87
N GLU A 7 -16.24 -69.33 -42.41
CA GLU A 7 -14.86 -68.91 -42.68
C GLU A 7 -14.07 -68.61 -41.44
N LYS A 8 -12.85 -69.11 -41.30
CA LYS A 8 -11.93 -68.91 -40.20
C LYS A 8 -11.33 -67.48 -40.25
N ARG A 9 -11.63 -66.70 -39.30
CA ARG A 9 -10.96 -65.38 -39.08
C ARG A 9 -9.53 -65.61 -38.61
N THR A 10 -8.56 -65.17 -39.39
CA THR A 10 -7.16 -65.01 -39.05
C THR A 10 -7.00 -63.81 -38.13
N LYS A 11 -6.32 -64.02 -36.99
CA LYS A 11 -5.91 -62.96 -36.06
C LYS A 11 -4.86 -62.04 -36.70
N ALA A 12 -5.21 -60.85 -37.00
CA ALA A 12 -4.26 -59.78 -37.34
C ALA A 12 -3.57 -59.26 -36.07
N ALA A 13 -2.26 -59.24 -36.12
CA ALA A 13 -1.40 -58.70 -35.07
C ALA A 13 -1.58 -57.15 -34.91
N LYS A 14 -1.73 -56.70 -33.69
CA LYS A 14 -1.83 -55.29 -33.29
C LYS A 14 -0.44 -54.68 -33.27
N PRO A 15 -0.16 -53.56 -33.95
CA PRO A 15 1.09 -52.83 -33.74
C PRO A 15 1.05 -52.14 -32.39
N ALA A 16 2.15 -52.25 -31.65
CA ALA A 16 2.39 -51.51 -30.40
C ALA A 16 2.67 -50.08 -30.75
N GLU A 17 1.71 -49.17 -30.53
CA GLU A 17 1.95 -47.75 -30.45
C GLU A 17 2.40 -47.43 -29.04
N THR A 18 3.68 -47.12 -28.92
CA THR A 18 4.33 -46.55 -27.75
C THR A 18 3.99 -45.05 -27.74
N ASP A 19 2.84 -44.69 -27.18
CA ASP A 19 2.49 -43.30 -26.92
C ASP A 19 3.10 -42.88 -25.57
N GLN A 20 4.35 -42.45 -25.60
CA GLN A 20 4.96 -41.73 -24.53
C GLN A 20 4.47 -40.26 -24.61
N ALA A 21 3.22 -40.03 -24.24
CA ALA A 21 2.76 -38.72 -23.86
C ALA A 21 3.59 -38.31 -22.64
N ALA A 22 4.59 -37.43 -22.87
CA ALA A 22 5.32 -36.72 -21.82
C ALA A 22 4.31 -35.97 -21.00
N GLU A 23 3.97 -36.46 -19.82
CA GLU A 23 3.17 -35.83 -18.80
C GLU A 23 3.89 -34.56 -18.36
N GLN A 24 3.47 -33.43 -18.93
CA GLN A 24 3.95 -32.13 -18.50
C GLN A 24 3.57 -31.95 -17.02
N PRO A 25 4.54 -31.73 -16.11
CA PRO A 25 4.22 -31.55 -14.71
C PRO A 25 3.29 -30.35 -14.56
N ALA A 26 2.14 -30.57 -13.93
CA ALA A 26 1.18 -29.54 -13.63
C ALA A 26 1.89 -28.33 -12.97
N PRO A 27 1.57 -27.09 -13.35
CA PRO A 27 2.23 -25.92 -12.81
C PRO A 27 2.08 -25.92 -11.29
N LYS A 28 3.22 -25.98 -10.60
CA LYS A 28 3.27 -25.90 -9.13
C LYS A 28 2.57 -24.61 -8.73
N LYS A 29 1.52 -24.69 -7.91
CA LYS A 29 0.88 -23.53 -7.30
C LYS A 29 1.97 -22.78 -6.54
N ILE A 30 2.41 -21.66 -7.09
CA ILE A 30 3.39 -20.77 -6.46
C ILE A 30 2.65 -20.14 -5.30
N GLY A 31 3.06 -20.47 -4.06
CA GLY A 31 2.56 -19.81 -2.85
C GLY A 31 2.93 -18.33 -2.84
N ARG A 32 2.34 -17.56 -1.92
CA ARG A 32 2.65 -16.14 -1.75
C ARG A 32 4.15 -15.91 -1.62
N PRO A 33 4.71 -14.87 -2.29
CA PRO A 33 6.12 -14.56 -2.22
C PRO A 33 6.55 -14.22 -0.79
N THR A 34 7.54 -14.92 -0.27
CA THR A 34 8.13 -14.63 1.05
C THR A 34 9.55 -14.10 0.94
N LYS A 35 10.23 -14.37 -0.20
CA LYS A 35 11.56 -13.85 -0.48
C LYS A 35 11.48 -12.48 -1.13
N TYR A 36 12.39 -11.58 -0.76
CA TYR A 36 12.51 -10.27 -1.38
C TYR A 36 12.78 -10.40 -2.88
N ASN A 37 12.01 -9.65 -3.67
CA ASN A 37 12.14 -9.56 -5.11
C ASN A 37 11.91 -8.10 -5.53
N GLU A 38 12.85 -7.54 -6.28
CA GLU A 38 12.79 -6.15 -6.74
C GLU A 38 11.58 -5.85 -7.64
N GLN A 39 11.16 -6.81 -8.46
CA GLN A 39 9.98 -6.65 -9.31
C GLN A 39 8.70 -6.54 -8.48
N ILE A 40 8.56 -7.39 -7.46
CA ILE A 40 7.42 -7.34 -6.52
C ILE A 40 7.48 -6.04 -5.71
N ALA A 41 8.67 -5.62 -5.29
CA ALA A 41 8.87 -4.36 -4.59
C ALA A 41 8.43 -3.16 -5.45
N ALA A 42 8.85 -3.12 -6.70
CA ALA A 42 8.46 -2.06 -7.65
C ALA A 42 6.94 -2.03 -7.90
N GLU A 43 6.30 -3.19 -8.00
CA GLU A 43 4.85 -3.27 -8.15
C GLU A 43 4.11 -2.76 -6.91
N ILE A 44 4.59 -3.09 -5.70
CA ILE A 44 4.03 -2.57 -4.44
C ILE A 44 4.09 -1.04 -4.44
N TRP A 45 5.23 -0.42 -4.74
CA TRP A 45 5.38 1.03 -4.78
C TRP A 45 4.46 1.66 -5.81
N THR A 46 4.41 1.10 -7.03
CA THR A 46 3.54 1.59 -8.10
C THR A 46 2.06 1.59 -7.70
N ARG A 47 1.59 0.54 -7.04
CA ARG A 47 0.20 0.43 -6.58
C ARG A 47 -0.11 1.39 -5.43
N ILE A 48 0.86 1.60 -4.52
CA ILE A 48 0.73 2.59 -3.44
C ILE A 48 0.63 4.01 -4.02
N VAL A 49 1.52 4.38 -4.96
CA VAL A 49 1.47 5.68 -5.64
C VAL A 49 0.13 5.90 -6.33
N LYS A 50 -0.48 4.87 -6.91
CA LYS A 50 -1.82 4.93 -7.51
C LYS A 50 -2.98 5.08 -6.52
N GLY A 51 -2.69 5.24 -5.22
CA GLY A 51 -3.71 5.45 -4.19
C GLY A 51 -4.16 4.20 -3.45
N GLU A 52 -3.69 2.99 -3.82
CA GLU A 52 -4.05 1.76 -3.14
C GLU A 52 -3.48 1.71 -1.72
N SER A 53 -4.27 1.19 -0.78
CA SER A 53 -3.75 0.91 0.56
C SER A 53 -2.84 -0.33 0.54
N LEU A 54 -1.82 -0.38 1.41
CA LEU A 54 -0.97 -1.55 1.55
C LEU A 54 -1.77 -2.84 1.79
N ARG A 55 -2.84 -2.75 2.57
CA ARG A 55 -3.74 -3.89 2.83
C ARG A 55 -4.47 -4.35 1.56
N SER A 56 -4.83 -3.41 0.67
CA SER A 56 -5.44 -3.73 -0.63
C SER A 56 -4.45 -4.46 -1.52
N VAL A 57 -3.22 -3.96 -1.62
CA VAL A 57 -2.13 -4.60 -2.38
C VAL A 57 -1.90 -6.04 -1.91
N CYS A 58 -1.86 -6.26 -0.58
CA CYS A 58 -1.64 -7.59 0.01
C CYS A 58 -2.82 -8.57 -0.12
N ARG A 59 -3.99 -8.15 -0.65
CA ARG A 59 -5.09 -9.08 -0.96
C ARG A 59 -4.82 -9.93 -2.19
N ASP A 60 -3.99 -9.45 -3.07
CA ASP A 60 -3.58 -10.17 -4.25
C ASP A 60 -2.71 -11.37 -3.86
N GLU A 61 -3.05 -12.57 -4.37
CA GLU A 61 -2.31 -13.81 -4.09
C GLU A 61 -0.86 -13.78 -4.62
N LYS A 62 -0.60 -12.94 -5.62
CA LYS A 62 0.75 -12.74 -6.17
C LYS A 62 1.61 -11.83 -5.31
N MET A 63 1.02 -11.11 -4.36
CA MET A 63 1.71 -10.19 -3.48
C MET A 63 2.05 -10.85 -2.13
N PRO A 64 3.14 -10.42 -1.48
CA PRO A 64 3.51 -10.92 -0.17
C PRO A 64 2.45 -10.53 0.89
N ASN A 65 2.47 -11.25 2.01
CA ASN A 65 1.66 -10.86 3.16
C ASN A 65 2.18 -9.53 3.73
N ILE A 66 1.29 -8.78 4.37
CA ILE A 66 1.59 -7.48 4.97
C ILE A 66 2.75 -7.57 5.97
N ASP A 67 2.82 -8.64 6.77
CA ASP A 67 3.90 -8.87 7.72
C ASP A 67 5.26 -9.05 7.03
N THR A 68 5.25 -9.70 5.85
CA THR A 68 6.47 -9.86 5.04
C THR A 68 6.98 -8.51 4.55
N ILE A 69 6.07 -7.60 4.17
CA ILE A 69 6.44 -6.25 3.72
C ILE A 69 7.05 -5.45 4.89
N TYR A 70 6.50 -5.54 6.10
CA TYR A 70 7.09 -4.89 7.28
C TYR A 70 8.49 -5.45 7.61
N VAL A 71 8.69 -6.76 7.44
CA VAL A 71 10.03 -7.36 7.57
C VAL A 71 10.97 -6.81 6.50
N TRP A 72 10.52 -6.62 5.26
CA TRP A 72 11.33 -6.02 4.19
C TRP A 72 11.69 -4.57 4.48
N ILE A 73 10.75 -3.77 4.98
CA ILE A 73 11.03 -2.38 5.42
C ILE A 73 12.16 -2.37 6.47
N GLY A 74 12.16 -3.31 7.43
CA GLY A 74 13.21 -3.38 8.45
C GLY A 74 14.55 -3.91 7.96
N LYS A 75 14.55 -4.79 6.92
CA LYS A 75 15.78 -5.48 6.46
C LYS A 75 16.44 -4.85 5.24
N HIS A 76 15.69 -4.13 4.41
CA HIS A 76 16.16 -3.57 3.15
C HIS A 76 16.02 -2.04 3.14
N PRO A 77 17.09 -1.28 3.45
CA PRO A 77 17.04 0.19 3.54
C PRO A 77 16.52 0.86 2.26
N LEU A 78 16.94 0.37 1.09
CA LEU A 78 16.45 0.89 -0.20
C LEU A 78 14.94 0.68 -0.38
N PHE A 79 14.41 -0.46 0.07
CA PHE A 79 12.98 -0.70 0.05
C PHE A 79 12.24 0.26 0.98
N ALA A 80 12.76 0.49 2.18
CA ALA A 80 12.17 1.41 3.15
C ALA A 80 12.12 2.84 2.60
N GLU A 81 13.19 3.32 1.96
CA GLU A 81 13.26 4.64 1.34
C GLU A 81 12.23 4.78 0.22
N GLN A 82 12.19 3.83 -0.70
CA GLN A 82 11.23 3.86 -1.82
C GLN A 82 9.79 3.72 -1.33
N TYR A 83 9.55 2.92 -0.28
CA TYR A 83 8.24 2.81 0.34
C TYR A 83 7.79 4.15 0.95
N ALA A 84 8.67 4.83 1.69
CA ALA A 84 8.37 6.15 2.26
C ALA A 84 8.06 7.17 1.16
N ARG A 85 8.86 7.19 0.09
CA ARG A 85 8.63 8.04 -1.07
C ARG A 85 7.29 7.74 -1.76
N ALA A 86 6.97 6.47 -1.98
CA ALA A 86 5.69 6.06 -2.55
C ALA A 86 4.49 6.51 -1.69
N ARG A 87 4.64 6.51 -0.36
CA ARG A 87 3.61 7.03 0.56
C ARG A 87 3.47 8.54 0.47
N ASP A 88 4.56 9.27 0.28
CA ASP A 88 4.50 10.71 0.05
C ASP A 88 3.82 11.06 -1.29
N GLU A 89 4.17 10.35 -2.36
CA GLU A 89 3.54 10.51 -3.67
C GLU A 89 2.05 10.13 -3.66
N GLN A 90 1.67 9.11 -2.87
CA GLN A 90 0.28 8.74 -2.66
C GLN A 90 -0.57 9.90 -2.13
N ALA A 91 -0.01 10.76 -1.28
CA ALA A 91 -0.74 11.92 -0.77
C ALA A 91 -1.12 12.90 -1.89
N ASP A 92 -0.22 13.10 -2.85
CA ASP A 92 -0.47 13.94 -4.01
C ASP A 92 -1.54 13.33 -4.93
N THR A 93 -1.46 12.02 -5.20
CA THR A 93 -2.48 11.29 -5.96
C THR A 93 -3.87 11.39 -5.31
N LEU A 94 -3.95 11.24 -3.98
CA LEU A 94 -5.22 11.38 -3.27
C LEU A 94 -5.78 12.80 -3.34
N ALA A 95 -4.91 13.83 -3.37
CA ALA A 95 -5.32 15.22 -3.53
C ALA A 95 -5.88 15.47 -4.95
N ASP A 96 -5.25 14.93 -5.99
CA ASP A 96 -5.73 15.01 -7.37
C ASP A 96 -7.08 14.27 -7.53
N GLU A 97 -7.23 13.10 -6.89
CA GLU A 97 -8.52 12.38 -6.87
C GLU A 97 -9.65 13.19 -6.20
N ILE A 98 -9.35 14.00 -5.18
CA ILE A 98 -10.35 14.88 -4.55
C ILE A 98 -10.89 15.87 -5.56
N GLN A 99 -10.03 16.45 -6.39
CA GLN A 99 -10.45 17.39 -7.43
C GLN A 99 -11.36 16.68 -8.46
N ALA A 100 -10.94 15.53 -8.98
CA ALA A 100 -11.72 14.74 -9.92
C ALA A 100 -13.11 14.37 -9.37
N LEU A 101 -13.16 13.96 -8.08
CA LEU A 101 -14.42 13.65 -7.40
C LEU A 101 -15.31 14.87 -7.20
N SER A 102 -14.73 16.05 -6.97
CA SER A 102 -15.48 17.30 -6.78
C SER A 102 -16.10 17.81 -8.07
N ASP A 103 -15.48 17.51 -9.21
CA ASP A 103 -15.93 17.91 -10.53
C ASP A 103 -16.98 16.94 -11.11
N GLU A 104 -17.23 15.79 -10.45
CA GLU A 104 -18.23 14.80 -10.89
C GLU A 104 -19.64 15.33 -10.63
N PRO A 105 -20.49 15.51 -11.69
CA PRO A 105 -21.82 16.03 -11.53
C PRO A 105 -22.73 15.06 -10.76
N PRO A 106 -23.58 15.56 -9.85
CA PRO A 106 -24.49 14.71 -9.10
C PRO A 106 -25.56 14.11 -10.01
N PRO A 107 -25.92 12.82 -9.82
CA PRO A 107 -27.01 12.20 -10.54
C PRO A 107 -28.37 12.82 -10.13
N MET A 108 -29.25 12.95 -11.11
CA MET A 108 -30.63 13.35 -10.89
C MET A 108 -31.52 12.13 -10.68
N VAL A 109 -32.40 12.17 -9.70
CA VAL A 109 -33.36 11.11 -9.39
C VAL A 109 -34.78 11.68 -9.43
N LEU A 110 -35.77 10.84 -9.81
CA LEU A 110 -37.15 11.25 -9.84
C LEU A 110 -37.69 11.36 -8.42
N GLY A 111 -37.96 12.61 -8.00
CA GLY A 111 -38.58 12.90 -6.71
C GLY A 111 -40.10 13.08 -6.86
N LYS A 112 -40.78 13.38 -5.75
CA LYS A 112 -42.24 13.55 -5.68
C LYS A 112 -42.79 14.70 -6.56
N PHE A 113 -41.97 15.72 -6.81
CA PHE A 113 -42.36 16.93 -7.54
C PHE A 113 -41.50 17.20 -8.80
N GLY A 114 -40.78 16.19 -9.30
CA GLY A 114 -39.89 16.28 -10.45
C GLY A 114 -38.51 15.73 -10.17
N GLU A 115 -37.56 16.00 -11.07
CA GLU A 115 -36.18 15.60 -10.91
C GLU A 115 -35.49 16.40 -9.79
N VAL A 116 -34.82 15.69 -8.91
CA VAL A 116 -34.06 16.25 -7.78
C VAL A 116 -32.67 15.62 -7.72
N ILE A 117 -31.72 16.32 -7.13
CA ILE A 117 -30.38 15.79 -6.89
C ILE A 117 -30.47 14.65 -5.86
N ASP A 118 -29.76 13.55 -6.13
CA ASP A 118 -29.63 12.44 -5.17
C ASP A 118 -28.81 12.88 -3.94
N THR A 119 -29.50 13.13 -2.83
CA THR A 119 -28.88 13.53 -1.57
C THR A 119 -28.03 12.42 -0.94
N GLY A 120 -28.39 11.16 -1.17
CA GLY A 120 -27.61 10.01 -0.73
C GLY A 120 -26.25 9.95 -1.42
N TRP A 121 -26.26 10.17 -2.74
CA TRP A 121 -25.03 10.26 -3.51
C TRP A 121 -24.15 11.43 -3.06
N LEU A 122 -24.74 12.62 -2.81
CA LEU A 122 -23.98 13.77 -2.31
C LEU A 122 -23.29 13.49 -0.97
N GLN A 123 -24.00 12.84 -0.04
CA GLN A 123 -23.42 12.48 1.26
C GLN A 123 -22.30 11.45 1.11
N TRP A 124 -22.50 10.44 0.27
CA TRP A 124 -21.48 9.44 -0.02
C TRP A 124 -20.24 10.05 -0.67
N GLN A 125 -20.43 10.94 -1.65
CA GLN A 125 -19.34 11.67 -2.31
C GLN A 125 -18.54 12.53 -1.30
N LYS A 126 -19.25 13.25 -0.43
CA LYS A 126 -18.63 14.03 0.64
C LYS A 126 -17.75 13.15 1.54
N GLN A 127 -18.25 11.99 1.97
CA GLN A 127 -17.48 11.06 2.80
C GLN A 127 -16.22 10.54 2.08
N ARG A 128 -16.31 10.28 0.78
CA ARG A 128 -15.14 9.88 -0.03
C ARG A 128 -14.07 10.96 -0.07
N ILE A 129 -14.49 12.20 -0.28
CA ILE A 129 -13.60 13.38 -0.29
C ILE A 129 -12.97 13.58 1.08
N ASP A 130 -13.77 13.58 2.14
CA ASP A 130 -13.30 13.79 3.51
C ASP A 130 -12.30 12.71 3.95
N ALA A 131 -12.55 11.46 3.61
CA ALA A 131 -11.65 10.37 3.90
C ALA A 131 -10.29 10.55 3.19
N ARG A 132 -10.28 10.92 1.90
CA ARG A 132 -9.03 11.17 1.15
C ARG A 132 -8.28 12.37 1.69
N LYS A 133 -8.98 13.46 1.98
CA LYS A 133 -8.41 14.67 2.59
C LYS A 133 -7.72 14.33 3.91
N TRP A 134 -8.38 13.53 4.76
CA TRP A 134 -7.81 13.09 6.03
C TRP A 134 -6.54 12.25 5.82
N VAL A 135 -6.56 11.27 4.91
CA VAL A 135 -5.40 10.43 4.63
C VAL A 135 -4.25 11.27 4.07
N ALA A 136 -4.49 12.14 3.09
CA ALA A 136 -3.48 13.02 2.52
C ALA A 136 -2.83 13.91 3.58
N SER A 137 -3.62 14.49 4.51
CA SER A 137 -3.11 15.31 5.61
C SER A 137 -2.21 14.55 6.58
N LYS A 138 -2.46 13.24 6.78
CA LYS A 138 -1.62 12.38 7.63
C LYS A 138 -0.36 11.90 6.93
N LEU A 139 -0.42 11.64 5.63
CA LEU A 139 0.73 11.21 4.86
C LEU A 139 1.73 12.36 4.62
N LYS A 140 1.22 13.56 4.31
CA LYS A 140 2.05 14.74 3.98
C LYS A 140 1.60 15.98 4.74
N PRO A 141 1.79 16.01 6.07
CA PRO A 141 1.24 17.05 6.92
C PRO A 141 1.80 18.45 6.61
N LYS A 142 3.03 18.54 6.12
CA LYS A 142 3.64 19.82 5.72
C LYS A 142 2.93 20.49 4.54
N LYS A 143 2.32 19.69 3.64
CA LYS A 143 1.65 20.20 2.44
C LYS A 143 0.13 20.25 2.60
N TYR A 144 -0.48 19.23 3.18
CA TYR A 144 -1.92 19.04 3.27
C TYR A 144 -2.49 19.08 4.69
N GLY A 145 -1.63 19.24 5.72
CA GLY A 145 -2.08 19.33 7.10
C GLY A 145 -2.59 20.74 7.44
N ASP A 146 -3.48 20.82 8.42
CA ASP A 146 -3.95 22.09 8.95
C ASP A 146 -2.78 22.79 9.67
N ARG A 147 -2.44 23.99 9.23
CA ARG A 147 -1.43 24.83 9.88
C ARG A 147 -2.12 25.70 10.89
N VAL A 148 -1.81 25.51 12.15
CA VAL A 148 -2.13 26.45 13.20
C VAL A 148 -0.93 27.40 13.34
N SER A 149 -1.06 28.65 12.89
CA SER A 149 -0.07 29.68 13.13
C SER A 149 -0.42 30.39 14.45
N LEU A 150 0.38 30.14 15.48
CA LEU A 150 0.30 30.86 16.70
C LEU A 150 1.21 32.10 16.54
N ALA A 151 0.61 33.26 16.28
CA ALA A 151 1.31 34.53 16.26
C ALA A 151 0.93 35.31 17.51
N GLY A 152 1.93 35.79 18.26
CA GLY A 152 1.71 36.80 19.29
C GLY A 152 1.47 38.15 18.65
N ASP A 153 0.68 39.01 19.28
CA ASP A 153 0.55 40.41 18.91
C ASP A 153 1.85 41.15 19.28
N ALA A 154 2.17 42.25 18.59
CA ALA A 154 3.34 43.04 18.87
C ALA A 154 3.38 43.60 20.33
N GLU A 155 2.19 43.79 20.93
CA GLU A 155 2.02 44.22 22.33
C GLU A 155 2.00 43.02 23.32
N ASN A 156 1.70 41.81 22.87
CA ASN A 156 1.69 40.57 23.65
C ASN A 156 2.39 39.45 22.88
N PRO A 157 3.72 39.43 22.78
CA PRO A 157 4.45 38.38 22.15
C PRO A 157 4.20 37.06 22.91
N LEU A 158 3.88 35.97 22.18
CA LEU A 158 3.81 34.65 22.77
C LEU A 158 5.15 34.31 23.42
N GLN A 159 5.19 34.37 24.74
CA GLN A 159 6.33 33.86 25.50
C GLN A 159 6.28 32.33 25.46
N THR A 160 6.91 31.74 24.48
CA THR A 160 7.25 30.32 24.49
C THR A 160 8.40 30.19 25.50
N SER A 161 8.09 30.09 26.78
CA SER A 161 9.06 29.65 27.77
C SER A 161 9.26 28.13 27.54
N VAL A 162 10.06 27.77 26.54
CA VAL A 162 10.77 26.50 26.56
C VAL A 162 11.82 26.71 27.66
N GLN A 163 11.45 26.46 28.92
CA GLN A 163 12.44 26.18 29.95
C GLN A 163 13.14 24.90 29.53
N VAL A 164 14.13 25.07 28.69
CA VAL A 164 15.07 23.99 28.42
C VAL A 164 15.94 23.93 29.68
N GLU A 165 15.64 23.02 30.58
CA GLU A 165 16.57 22.59 31.64
C GLU A 165 17.85 21.98 31.03
N ALA A 166 18.04 22.12 29.71
CA ALA A 166 19.23 21.71 28.98
C ALA A 166 20.49 22.35 29.53
N SER A 167 20.43 23.59 30.09
CA SER A 167 21.59 24.21 30.73
C SER A 167 22.04 23.47 32.00
N GLU A 168 21.10 22.96 32.78
CA GLU A 168 21.41 22.16 33.98
C GLU A 168 21.88 20.76 33.60
N LEU A 169 21.26 20.12 32.57
CA LEU A 169 21.72 18.86 32.04
C LEU A 169 23.12 18.96 31.41
N PHE A 170 23.39 20.00 30.62
CA PHE A 170 24.72 20.22 30.05
C PHE A 170 25.76 20.53 31.10
N SER A 171 25.45 21.32 32.12
CA SER A 171 26.39 21.62 33.23
C SER A 171 26.68 20.36 34.06
N SER A 172 25.69 19.53 34.33
CA SER A 172 25.89 18.25 35.04
C SER A 172 26.71 17.23 34.24
N ILE A 173 26.53 17.20 32.93
CA ILE A 173 27.33 16.32 32.02
C ILE A 173 28.79 16.81 31.98
N LEU A 174 29.02 18.11 31.84
CA LEU A 174 30.37 18.68 31.84
C LEU A 174 31.09 18.40 33.16
N GLN A 175 30.40 18.61 34.31
CA GLN A 175 30.95 18.33 35.63
C GLN A 175 31.30 16.87 35.84
N ASN A 176 30.50 15.94 35.34
CA ASN A 176 30.78 14.50 35.34
C ASN A 176 31.96 14.11 34.42
N MET A 177 32.17 14.83 33.32
CA MET A 177 33.30 14.62 32.42
C MET A 177 34.62 15.11 33.04
N GLU A 178 34.59 16.25 33.77
CA GLU A 178 35.77 16.76 34.48
C GLU A 178 36.18 15.89 35.66
N LEU A 179 35.21 15.36 36.42
CA LEU A 179 35.45 14.41 37.50
C LEU A 179 36.11 13.11 37.02
N LYS A 180 35.66 12.58 35.87
CA LYS A 180 36.26 11.39 35.26
C LYS A 180 37.67 11.62 34.73
N LYS A 181 38.04 12.84 34.37
CA LYS A 181 39.39 13.20 33.93
C LYS A 181 40.36 13.25 35.08
N GLN A 182 39.90 13.72 36.28
CA GLN A 182 40.71 13.77 37.49
C GLN A 182 40.94 12.42 38.19
N THR A 183 40.16 11.40 37.86
CA THR A 183 40.31 10.06 38.44
C THR A 183 41.15 9.14 37.59
N ASN A 184 41.59 9.55 36.39
CA ASN A 184 42.42 8.78 35.47
C ASN A 184 43.86 9.26 35.33
N ASP A 185 44.27 10.30 36.10
CA ASP A 185 45.64 10.74 36.32
C ASP A 185 46.09 10.33 37.75
#